data_c6e389ed6cbe6a689a30684ac8e22807
#
_entry.id   c6e389ed6cbe6a689a30684ac8e22807
#
_cell.length_a   1.000
_cell.length_b   1.000
_cell.length_c   1.000
_cell.angle_alpha   90.00
_cell.angle_beta   90.00
_cell.angle_gamma   90.00
#
_symmetry.space_group_name_H-M   'P 1'
#
loop_
_entity.id
_entity.type
_entity.pdbx_description
1 polymer ?
#
loop_
_entity_poly.entity_id
_entity_poly.type
_entity_poly.pdbx_seq_one_letter_code
_entity_poly.pdbx_strand_id
1 'polypeptide(L)'
;MQLKKRLKARSYLGVKNSDIGDVPTRIRIGLIVGVKGLRGQVRIKSYTEDPEDIAAYGSVSTDDGRELTLTVIGSGAGVINAVVDGVEDRNAAETLKGQNIYVSRNVLPPPGADSLYQVDLIGLHVKLTDGKALGEVVAFHNYGGGDVMEVKGEAGEEILVPFTKAVVAEVDITGRRILVTPIPGLLDDGESDHPEEVD
;
A
#
# COMPACT_ATOMS: atom_id res chain seq x y z
N MET A 1 -0.99 -25.71 -10.09
CA MET A 1 -0.34 -24.49 -10.60
C MET A 1 -0.83 -23.34 -9.75
N GLN A 2 -0.07 -23.00 -8.68
CA GLN A 2 -0.51 -21.97 -7.73
C GLN A 2 -0.13 -20.60 -8.30
N LEU A 3 -1.15 -19.79 -8.61
CA LEU A 3 -0.95 -18.39 -8.97
C LEU A 3 -0.39 -17.64 -7.77
N LYS A 4 0.82 -17.11 -7.91
CA LYS A 4 1.42 -16.18 -6.95
C LYS A 4 0.68 -14.84 -7.04
N LYS A 5 -0.27 -14.61 -6.13
CA LYS A 5 -1.04 -13.37 -6.06
C LYS A 5 -0.23 -12.34 -5.28
N ARG A 6 0.24 -11.30 -5.95
CA ARG A 6 0.99 -10.19 -5.34
C ARG A 6 0.10 -8.95 -5.27
N LEU A 7 0.07 -8.29 -4.12
CA LEU A 7 -0.49 -6.96 -3.98
C LEU A 7 0.58 -5.93 -4.38
N LYS A 8 0.24 -5.04 -5.35
CA LYS A 8 1.07 -3.86 -5.58
C LYS A 8 0.90 -2.90 -4.43
N ALA A 9 2.01 -2.52 -3.84
CA ALA A 9 2.06 -1.44 -2.89
C ALA A 9 1.75 -0.10 -3.57
N ARG A 10 0.51 0.31 -3.54
CA ARG A 10 0.12 1.67 -3.87
C ARG A 10 -0.59 2.26 -2.67
N SER A 11 0.04 3.31 -2.12
CA SER A 11 -0.53 4.34 -1.26
C SER A 11 -1.77 3.94 -0.45
N TYR A 12 -1.58 3.49 0.77
CA TYR A 12 -2.63 3.32 1.77
C TYR A 12 -2.81 4.61 2.58
N LEU A 13 -3.30 5.66 1.94
CA LEU A 13 -3.73 6.87 2.67
C LEU A 13 -5.15 6.64 3.18
N GLY A 14 -5.33 6.59 4.48
CA GLY A 14 -6.64 6.69 5.10
C GLY A 14 -6.93 5.81 6.31
N VAL A 15 -5.93 5.34 7.06
CA VAL A 15 -6.19 4.80 8.40
C VAL A 15 -5.65 5.79 9.41
N LYS A 16 -6.55 6.49 10.12
CA LYS A 16 -6.17 7.23 11.33
C LYS A 16 -5.66 6.23 12.35
N ASN A 17 -4.37 6.29 12.61
CA ASN A 17 -3.73 5.55 13.68
C ASN A 17 -4.20 6.11 15.02
N SER A 18 -5.07 5.37 15.69
CA SER A 18 -5.18 5.40 17.13
C SER A 18 -5.12 3.94 17.59
N ASP A 19 -3.94 3.35 17.57
CA ASP A 19 -3.53 2.25 18.42
C ASP A 19 -2.30 1.56 17.78
N ILE A 20 -1.18 1.91 18.31
CA ILE A 20 0.13 1.31 18.01
C ILE A 20 0.08 -0.12 18.57
N GLY A 21 0.01 -1.11 17.68
CA GLY A 21 0.12 -2.51 18.08
C GLY A 21 -0.48 -3.56 17.15
N ASP A 22 -1.33 -3.19 16.18
CA ASP A 22 -2.02 -4.18 15.36
C ASP A 22 -1.68 -4.02 13.86
N VAL A 23 -1.19 -5.10 13.27
CA VAL A 23 -1.15 -5.26 11.81
C VAL A 23 -2.58 -5.06 11.30
N PRO A 24 -2.82 -4.19 10.31
CA PRO A 24 -4.18 -3.90 9.87
C PRO A 24 -4.91 -5.17 9.49
N THR A 25 -6.01 -5.45 10.18
CA THR A 25 -6.83 -6.65 9.96
C THR A 25 -7.51 -6.64 8.60
N ARG A 26 -7.65 -5.45 7.97
CA ARG A 26 -8.22 -5.26 6.64
C ARG A 26 -7.24 -4.52 5.73
N ILE A 27 -7.05 -5.05 4.52
CA ILE A 27 -6.16 -4.48 3.49
C ILE A 27 -7.01 -3.90 2.38
N ARG A 28 -6.81 -2.62 2.04
CA ARG A 28 -7.48 -1.98 0.93
C ARG A 28 -6.90 -2.49 -0.40
N ILE A 29 -7.76 -3.10 -1.23
CA ILE A 29 -7.37 -3.66 -2.51
C ILE A 29 -7.96 -2.93 -3.71
N GLY A 30 -8.83 -1.95 -3.49
CA GLY A 30 -9.42 -1.16 -4.58
C GLY A 30 -10.29 -0.01 -4.10
N LEU A 31 -10.81 0.72 -5.10
CA LEU A 31 -11.75 1.84 -4.94
C LEU A 31 -12.81 1.75 -6.05
N ILE A 32 -14.08 1.83 -5.71
CA ILE A 32 -15.17 1.92 -6.68
C ILE A 32 -15.23 3.35 -7.20
N VAL A 33 -14.75 3.57 -8.43
CA VAL A 33 -14.62 4.91 -9.02
C VAL A 33 -15.87 5.33 -9.82
N GLY A 34 -16.79 4.41 -10.10
CA GLY A 34 -18.00 4.74 -10.84
C GLY A 34 -18.84 3.54 -11.19
N VAL A 35 -19.90 3.78 -11.93
CA VAL A 35 -20.83 2.76 -12.42
C VAL A 35 -20.86 2.72 -13.95
N LYS A 36 -21.28 1.58 -14.52
CA LYS A 36 -21.37 1.38 -15.97
C LYS A 36 -22.68 0.66 -16.33
N GLY A 37 -23.35 1.19 -17.34
CA GLY A 37 -24.58 0.58 -17.87
C GLY A 37 -25.81 0.68 -16.93
N LEU A 38 -26.88 0.03 -17.32
CA LEU A 38 -28.16 0.03 -16.60
C LEU A 38 -28.27 -1.14 -15.60
N ARG A 39 -27.46 -2.19 -15.79
CA ARG A 39 -27.48 -3.41 -14.98
C ARG A 39 -26.57 -3.35 -13.72
N GLY A 40 -26.26 -2.17 -13.23
CA GLY A 40 -25.54 -2.02 -11.97
C GLY A 40 -24.08 -2.47 -11.98
N GLN A 41 -23.41 -2.47 -13.14
CA GLN A 41 -21.98 -2.77 -13.19
C GLN A 41 -21.18 -1.64 -12.54
N VAL A 42 -20.13 -1.99 -11.78
CA VAL A 42 -19.22 -1.03 -11.15
C VAL A 42 -17.88 -0.95 -11.87
N ARG A 43 -17.26 0.21 -11.79
CA ARG A 43 -15.89 0.46 -12.26
C ARG A 43 -14.99 0.57 -11.04
N ILE A 44 -13.96 -0.28 -10.99
CA ILE A 44 -13.07 -0.40 -9.83
C ILE A 44 -11.65 -0.07 -10.26
N LYS A 45 -11.01 0.86 -9.55
CA LYS A 45 -9.56 1.04 -9.60
C LYS A 45 -8.95 0.00 -8.67
N SER A 46 -8.33 -1.03 -9.24
CA SER A 46 -7.67 -2.08 -8.47
C SER A 46 -6.28 -1.63 -8.02
N TYR A 47 -5.88 -2.09 -6.84
CA TYR A 47 -4.55 -1.93 -6.27
C TYR A 47 -3.79 -3.26 -6.18
N THR A 48 -4.36 -4.34 -6.75
CA THR A 48 -3.69 -5.63 -6.89
C THR A 48 -2.63 -5.59 -8.01
N GLU A 49 -1.67 -6.50 -7.99
CA GLU A 49 -0.63 -6.58 -9.02
C GLU A 49 -1.22 -6.85 -10.40
N ASP A 50 -2.06 -7.89 -10.50
CA ASP A 50 -2.96 -8.07 -11.62
C ASP A 50 -4.31 -7.45 -11.22
N PRO A 51 -4.80 -6.45 -11.96
CA PRO A 51 -6.06 -5.81 -11.63
C PRO A 51 -7.25 -6.77 -11.55
N GLU A 52 -7.26 -7.84 -12.30
CA GLU A 52 -8.35 -8.82 -12.32
C GLU A 52 -8.37 -9.74 -11.09
N ASP A 53 -7.25 -9.84 -10.38
CA ASP A 53 -7.13 -10.62 -9.14
C ASP A 53 -7.99 -10.08 -7.99
N ILE A 54 -8.57 -8.88 -8.11
CA ILE A 54 -9.42 -8.31 -7.06
C ILE A 54 -10.58 -9.23 -6.65
N ALA A 55 -11.13 -10.00 -7.59
CA ALA A 55 -12.20 -10.96 -7.33
C ALA A 55 -11.69 -12.32 -6.81
N ALA A 56 -10.39 -12.56 -6.84
CA ALA A 56 -9.81 -13.85 -6.46
C ALA A 56 -9.67 -14.04 -4.95
N TYR A 57 -9.88 -12.98 -4.16
CA TYR A 57 -9.78 -13.02 -2.69
C TYR A 57 -11.10 -13.39 -1.99
N GLY A 58 -12.16 -13.72 -2.76
CA GLY A 58 -13.47 -14.05 -2.24
C GLY A 58 -14.31 -12.81 -1.90
N SER A 59 -15.05 -12.89 -0.78
CA SER A 59 -15.84 -11.74 -0.31
C SER A 59 -14.93 -10.58 0.10
N VAL A 60 -15.34 -9.38 -0.27
CA VAL A 60 -14.66 -8.13 0.05
C VAL A 60 -15.57 -7.24 0.89
N SER A 61 -15.01 -6.38 1.75
CA SER A 61 -15.78 -5.43 2.54
C SER A 61 -15.59 -4.00 2.06
N THR A 62 -16.59 -3.13 2.30
CA THR A 62 -16.54 -1.70 1.98
C THR A 62 -16.27 -0.86 3.23
N ASP A 63 -16.10 0.46 3.06
CA ASP A 63 -15.91 1.42 4.17
C ASP A 63 -17.08 1.38 5.17
N ASP A 64 -18.30 1.19 4.68
CA ASP A 64 -19.52 1.12 5.48
C ASP A 64 -19.82 -0.29 6.02
N GLY A 65 -18.90 -1.25 5.81
CA GLY A 65 -19.00 -2.60 6.35
C GLY A 65 -19.86 -3.57 5.55
N ARG A 66 -20.35 -3.19 4.36
CA ARG A 66 -21.05 -4.13 3.47
C ARG A 66 -20.08 -5.18 2.95
N GLU A 67 -20.54 -6.43 2.93
CA GLU A 67 -19.85 -7.53 2.27
C GLU A 67 -20.31 -7.63 0.82
N LEU A 68 -19.38 -7.70 -0.11
CA LEU A 68 -19.64 -7.76 -1.55
C LEU A 68 -18.92 -8.95 -2.14
N THR A 69 -19.59 -9.63 -3.08
CA THR A 69 -18.97 -10.61 -3.98
C THR A 69 -18.83 -9.98 -5.37
N LEU A 70 -17.61 -9.98 -5.89
CA LEU A 70 -17.29 -9.35 -7.16
C LEU A 70 -17.05 -10.40 -8.24
N THR A 71 -17.64 -10.17 -9.43
CA THR A 71 -17.32 -10.92 -10.64
C THR A 71 -16.74 -9.95 -11.67
N VAL A 72 -15.47 -10.10 -12.01
CA VAL A 72 -14.81 -9.30 -13.05
C VAL A 72 -15.36 -9.69 -14.42
N ILE A 73 -15.79 -8.69 -15.19
CA ILE A 73 -16.35 -8.87 -16.54
C ILE A 73 -15.47 -8.23 -17.63
N GLY A 74 -14.39 -7.59 -17.26
CA GLY A 74 -13.40 -7.03 -18.16
C GLY A 74 -12.59 -5.92 -17.53
N SER A 75 -11.49 -5.59 -18.18
CA SER A 75 -10.55 -4.56 -17.75
C SER A 75 -10.19 -3.63 -18.90
N GLY A 76 -9.76 -2.41 -18.58
CA GLY A 76 -9.27 -1.44 -19.54
C GLY A 76 -8.87 -0.13 -18.89
N ALA A 77 -7.79 0.49 -19.40
CA ALA A 77 -7.25 1.77 -18.93
C ALA A 77 -7.03 1.85 -17.40
N GLY A 78 -6.57 0.74 -16.78
CA GLY A 78 -6.27 0.68 -15.34
C GLY A 78 -7.51 0.58 -14.43
N VAL A 79 -8.68 0.32 -15.03
CA VAL A 79 -9.95 0.16 -14.32
C VAL A 79 -10.57 -1.18 -14.70
N ILE A 80 -11.12 -1.89 -13.72
CA ILE A 80 -11.88 -3.11 -13.92
C ILE A 80 -13.37 -2.80 -13.95
N ASN A 81 -14.10 -3.52 -14.81
CA ASN A 81 -15.56 -3.57 -14.76
C ASN A 81 -15.95 -4.86 -14.04
N ALA A 82 -16.79 -4.74 -13.04
CA ALA A 82 -17.28 -5.89 -12.28
C ALA A 82 -18.80 -5.82 -12.07
N VAL A 83 -19.40 -6.99 -11.89
CA VAL A 83 -20.75 -7.15 -11.35
C VAL A 83 -20.61 -7.42 -9.86
N VAL A 84 -21.53 -6.87 -9.08
CA VAL A 84 -21.64 -7.09 -7.64
C VAL A 84 -22.88 -7.91 -7.39
N ASP A 85 -22.77 -9.02 -6.67
CA ASP A 85 -23.91 -9.86 -6.35
C ASP A 85 -24.96 -9.07 -5.55
N GLY A 86 -26.24 -9.19 -5.96
CA GLY A 86 -27.35 -8.47 -5.34
C GLY A 86 -27.48 -7.00 -5.79
N VAL A 87 -26.66 -6.53 -6.75
CA VAL A 87 -26.76 -5.20 -7.35
C VAL A 87 -27.23 -5.34 -8.80
N GLU A 88 -28.52 -5.15 -9.01
CA GLU A 88 -29.18 -5.44 -10.31
C GLU A 88 -29.45 -4.19 -11.15
N ASP A 89 -29.37 -3.02 -10.56
CA ASP A 89 -29.65 -1.76 -11.25
C ASP A 89 -28.60 -0.68 -10.97
N ARG A 90 -28.69 0.39 -11.77
CA ARG A 90 -27.77 1.52 -11.70
C ARG A 90 -27.84 2.27 -10.37
N ASN A 91 -29.05 2.44 -9.79
CA ASN A 91 -29.23 3.23 -8.57
C ASN A 91 -28.57 2.50 -7.38
N ALA A 92 -28.75 1.19 -7.28
CA ALA A 92 -28.08 0.36 -6.30
C ALA A 92 -26.55 0.44 -6.44
N ALA A 93 -26.02 0.38 -7.67
CA ALA A 93 -24.59 0.50 -7.93
C ALA A 93 -24.04 1.91 -7.59
N GLU A 94 -24.80 2.97 -7.80
CA GLU A 94 -24.38 4.35 -7.47
C GLU A 94 -24.15 4.54 -5.96
N THR A 95 -24.81 3.75 -5.09
CA THR A 95 -24.58 3.79 -3.65
C THR A 95 -23.21 3.25 -3.25
N LEU A 96 -22.58 2.48 -4.12
CA LEU A 96 -21.24 1.90 -3.92
C LEU A 96 -20.12 2.82 -4.41
N LYS A 97 -20.44 3.84 -5.19
CA LYS A 97 -19.46 4.76 -5.73
C LYS A 97 -18.73 5.52 -4.62
N GLY A 98 -17.39 5.58 -4.71
CA GLY A 98 -16.53 6.21 -3.72
C GLY A 98 -16.14 5.31 -2.56
N GLN A 99 -16.73 4.10 -2.45
CA GLN A 99 -16.38 3.14 -1.40
C GLN A 99 -15.03 2.47 -1.70
N ASN A 100 -14.16 2.39 -0.70
CA ASN A 100 -12.98 1.55 -0.77
C ASN A 100 -13.37 0.08 -0.60
N ILE A 101 -12.55 -0.79 -1.17
CA ILE A 101 -12.73 -2.25 -1.13
C ILE A 101 -11.58 -2.84 -0.32
N TYR A 102 -11.93 -3.67 0.65
CA TYR A 102 -11.00 -4.30 1.58
C TYR A 102 -11.14 -5.81 1.59
N VAL A 103 -10.04 -6.50 1.87
CA VAL A 103 -10.03 -7.92 2.24
C VAL A 103 -9.42 -8.10 3.62
N SER A 104 -9.79 -9.20 4.30
CA SER A 104 -9.10 -9.59 5.52
C SER A 104 -7.63 -9.91 5.23
N ARG A 105 -6.73 -9.52 6.13
CA ARG A 105 -5.31 -9.88 6.03
C ARG A 105 -5.10 -11.40 5.94
N ASN A 106 -5.99 -12.17 6.56
CA ASN A 106 -5.90 -13.63 6.63
C ASN A 106 -6.17 -14.33 5.28
N VAL A 107 -6.84 -13.67 4.32
CA VAL A 107 -7.07 -14.26 2.99
C VAL A 107 -5.88 -14.05 2.04
N LEU A 108 -4.94 -13.18 2.41
CA LEU A 108 -3.72 -13.00 1.64
C LEU A 108 -2.80 -14.19 1.87
N PRO A 109 -2.22 -14.77 0.79
CA PRO A 109 -1.22 -15.80 0.96
C PRO A 109 -0.03 -15.26 1.77
N PRO A 110 0.69 -16.11 2.50
CA PRO A 110 1.94 -15.70 3.11
C PRO A 110 2.89 -15.16 2.01
N PRO A 111 3.65 -14.09 2.27
CA PRO A 111 4.63 -13.61 1.31
C PRO A 111 5.60 -14.74 0.97
N GLY A 112 6.02 -14.82 -0.30
CA GLY A 112 7.07 -15.77 -0.69
C GLY A 112 8.38 -15.42 0.02
N ALA A 113 9.34 -16.38 0.05
CA ALA A 113 10.61 -16.23 0.76
C ALA A 113 11.38 -14.94 0.43
N ASP A 114 11.18 -14.40 -0.78
CA ASP A 114 11.85 -13.17 -1.26
C ASP A 114 10.87 -12.00 -1.48
N SER A 115 9.66 -12.06 -0.93
CA SER A 115 8.65 -11.01 -1.13
C SER A 115 8.04 -10.59 0.21
N LEU A 116 7.95 -9.26 0.40
CA LEU A 116 7.35 -8.64 1.58
C LEU A 116 6.12 -7.86 1.13
N TYR A 117 5.07 -7.89 1.93
CA TYR A 117 3.97 -6.95 1.75
C TYR A 117 4.34 -5.63 2.44
N GLN A 118 4.29 -4.53 1.72
CA GLN A 118 4.62 -3.20 2.28
C GLN A 118 3.74 -2.85 3.49
N VAL A 119 2.50 -3.34 3.50
CA VAL A 119 1.60 -3.16 4.65
C VAL A 119 2.14 -3.80 5.94
N ASP A 120 2.92 -4.86 5.84
CA ASP A 120 3.54 -5.53 6.99
C ASP A 120 4.77 -4.75 7.50
N LEU A 121 5.25 -3.77 6.74
CA LEU A 121 6.40 -2.94 7.08
C LEU A 121 6.02 -1.60 7.72
N ILE A 122 4.76 -1.18 7.58
CA ILE A 122 4.26 0.04 8.23
C ILE A 122 4.29 -0.16 9.75
N GLY A 123 4.80 0.83 10.47
CA GLY A 123 5.00 0.78 11.91
C GLY A 123 6.27 0.05 12.35
N LEU A 124 7.14 -0.38 11.43
CA LEU A 124 8.44 -0.90 11.80
C LEU A 124 9.44 0.24 12.05
N HIS A 125 10.33 0.05 13.03
CA HIS A 125 11.40 0.98 13.33
C HIS A 125 12.52 0.87 12.29
N VAL A 126 12.94 2.00 11.76
CA VAL A 126 14.04 2.09 10.79
C VAL A 126 15.31 2.57 11.49
N LYS A 127 16.40 1.84 11.27
CA LYS A 127 17.72 2.17 11.78
C LYS A 127 18.74 2.07 10.66
N LEU A 128 19.78 2.91 10.75
CA LEU A 128 20.95 2.75 9.92
C LEU A 128 21.78 1.55 10.40
N THR A 129 22.61 1.00 9.52
CA THR A 129 23.53 -0.10 9.84
C THR A 129 24.59 0.27 10.87
N ASP A 130 24.83 1.57 11.10
CA ASP A 130 25.68 2.10 12.17
C ASP A 130 24.96 2.20 13.53
N GLY A 131 23.65 1.90 13.58
CA GLY A 131 22.82 1.90 14.78
C GLY A 131 22.02 3.18 15.02
N LYS A 132 22.22 4.25 14.24
CA LYS A 132 21.44 5.50 14.36
C LYS A 132 19.97 5.20 14.03
N ALA A 133 19.04 5.60 14.91
CA ALA A 133 17.61 5.51 14.63
C ALA A 133 17.20 6.58 13.58
N LEU A 134 16.38 6.19 12.59
CA LEU A 134 15.80 7.10 11.63
C LEU A 134 14.34 7.44 11.97
N GLY A 135 13.59 6.51 12.54
CA GLY A 135 12.19 6.71 12.85
C GLY A 135 11.34 5.47 12.60
N GLU A 136 10.10 5.67 12.19
CA GLU A 136 9.09 4.63 11.94
C GLU A 136 8.52 4.73 10.53
N VAL A 137 8.31 3.61 9.87
CA VAL A 137 7.68 3.57 8.53
C VAL A 137 6.22 3.99 8.64
N VAL A 138 5.83 5.02 7.89
CA VAL A 138 4.45 5.51 7.84
C VAL A 138 3.75 5.25 6.52
N ALA A 139 4.49 5.21 5.42
CA ALA A 139 3.91 4.97 4.10
C ALA A 139 4.94 4.43 3.09
N PHE A 140 4.42 3.98 1.95
CA PHE A 140 5.21 3.67 0.76
C PHE A 140 4.65 4.43 -0.43
N HIS A 141 5.53 4.97 -1.26
CA HIS A 141 5.21 5.71 -2.48
C HIS A 141 5.93 5.10 -3.69
N ASN A 142 5.33 5.24 -4.86
CA ASN A 142 5.98 4.90 -6.12
C ASN A 142 5.73 6.02 -7.13
N TYR A 143 6.78 6.75 -7.43
CA TYR A 143 6.75 7.89 -8.37
C TYR A 143 7.18 7.47 -9.79
N GLY A 144 7.24 6.15 -10.07
CA GLY A 144 7.64 5.62 -11.39
C GLY A 144 9.10 5.17 -11.45
N GLY A 145 9.95 5.56 -10.51
CA GLY A 145 11.37 5.19 -10.42
C GLY A 145 11.67 4.06 -9.42
N GLY A 146 10.64 3.46 -8.82
CA GLY A 146 10.77 2.45 -7.77
C GLY A 146 9.99 2.80 -6.52
N ASP A 147 9.99 1.89 -5.56
CA ASP A 147 9.30 2.09 -4.29
C ASP A 147 10.18 2.92 -3.34
N VAL A 148 9.54 3.89 -2.68
CA VAL A 148 10.15 4.78 -1.69
C VAL A 148 9.39 4.60 -0.38
N MET A 149 10.12 4.32 0.68
CA MET A 149 9.62 4.20 2.04
C MET A 149 9.66 5.57 2.71
N GLU A 150 8.52 6.05 3.20
CA GLU A 150 8.41 7.24 4.02
C GLU A 150 8.58 6.86 5.47
N VAL A 151 9.57 7.48 6.12
CA VAL A 151 9.91 7.27 7.52
C VAL A 151 9.68 8.57 8.28
N LYS A 152 8.93 8.49 9.35
CA LYS A 152 8.71 9.61 10.25
C LYS A 152 9.72 9.55 11.39
N GLY A 153 10.61 10.54 11.43
CA GLY A 153 11.62 10.68 12.48
C GLY A 153 11.04 11.10 13.82
N GLU A 154 11.86 11.02 14.87
CA GLU A 154 11.44 11.33 16.26
C GLU A 154 11.05 12.80 16.45
N ALA A 155 11.66 13.73 15.72
CA ALA A 155 11.30 15.16 15.72
C ALA A 155 10.12 15.48 14.78
N GLY A 156 9.56 14.47 14.07
CA GLY A 156 8.43 14.60 13.17
C GLY A 156 8.82 14.90 11.72
N GLU A 157 10.10 14.88 11.38
CA GLU A 157 10.62 15.03 10.03
C GLU A 157 10.21 13.84 9.14
N GLU A 158 9.99 14.10 7.86
CA GLU A 158 9.73 13.10 6.84
C GLU A 158 11.03 12.75 6.12
N ILE A 159 11.43 11.48 6.20
CA ILE A 159 12.62 10.96 5.53
C ILE A 159 12.17 10.00 4.44
N LEU A 160 12.55 10.24 3.19
CA LEU A 160 12.24 9.40 2.06
C LEU A 160 13.40 8.44 1.76
N VAL A 161 13.20 7.16 1.99
CA VAL A 161 14.22 6.13 1.82
C VAL A 161 13.88 5.25 0.62
N PRO A 162 14.74 5.15 -0.41
CA PRO A 162 14.52 4.21 -1.51
C PRO A 162 14.43 2.77 -1.01
N PHE A 163 13.33 2.07 -1.31
CA PHE A 163 13.12 0.69 -0.89
C PHE A 163 13.71 -0.28 -1.91
N THR A 164 15.03 -0.38 -1.91
CA THR A 164 15.81 -1.23 -2.84
C THR A 164 16.75 -2.15 -2.07
N LYS A 165 17.17 -3.25 -2.70
CA LYS A 165 18.16 -4.19 -2.12
C LYS A 165 19.53 -3.55 -1.84
N ALA A 166 19.85 -2.43 -2.50
CA ALA A 166 21.10 -1.70 -2.26
C ALA A 166 21.04 -0.83 -1.00
N VAL A 167 19.84 -0.39 -0.63
CA VAL A 167 19.61 0.53 0.50
C VAL A 167 19.10 -0.21 1.72
N VAL A 168 18.15 -1.13 1.55
CA VAL A 168 17.58 -1.93 2.64
C VAL A 168 18.45 -3.17 2.86
N ALA A 169 19.23 -3.16 3.92
CA ALA A 169 20.16 -4.24 4.26
C ALA A 169 19.44 -5.45 4.87
N GLU A 170 18.46 -5.23 5.73
CA GLU A 170 17.71 -6.27 6.43
C GLU A 170 16.29 -5.80 6.77
N VAL A 171 15.32 -6.73 6.70
CA VAL A 171 13.96 -6.53 7.20
C VAL A 171 13.64 -7.66 8.18
N ASP A 172 13.46 -7.29 9.44
CA ASP A 172 13.08 -8.20 10.53
C ASP A 172 11.69 -7.84 11.03
N ILE A 173 10.66 -8.50 10.44
CA ILE A 173 9.25 -8.27 10.81
C ILE A 173 9.00 -8.67 12.26
N THR A 174 9.60 -9.79 12.71
CA THR A 174 9.43 -10.31 14.06
C THR A 174 10.04 -9.38 15.10
N GLY A 175 11.25 -8.88 14.81
CA GLY A 175 11.94 -7.89 15.66
C GLY A 175 11.45 -6.45 15.43
N ARG A 176 10.44 -6.25 14.56
CA ARG A 176 9.83 -4.95 14.22
C ARG A 176 10.86 -3.88 13.81
N ARG A 177 11.82 -4.26 12.96
CA ARG A 177 12.89 -3.35 12.52
C ARG A 177 13.27 -3.52 11.06
N ILE A 178 13.75 -2.44 10.47
CA ILE A 178 14.38 -2.38 9.15
C ILE A 178 15.75 -1.75 9.31
N LEU A 179 16.78 -2.38 8.75
CA LEU A 179 18.14 -1.84 8.69
C LEU A 179 18.39 -1.25 7.31
N VAL A 180 18.87 -0.03 7.29
CA VAL A 180 19.15 0.77 6.08
C VAL A 180 20.63 1.11 6.04
N THR A 181 21.25 0.91 4.87
CA THR A 181 22.62 1.37 4.61
C THR A 181 22.60 2.89 4.43
N PRO A 182 23.47 3.65 5.11
CA PRO A 182 23.60 5.09 4.89
C PRO A 182 23.90 5.37 3.41
N ILE A 183 23.13 6.27 2.79
CA ILE A 183 23.39 6.78 1.44
C ILE A 183 23.59 8.29 1.51
N PRO A 184 24.49 8.86 0.69
CA PRO A 184 24.66 10.31 0.61
C PRO A 184 23.34 11.02 0.33
N GLY A 185 23.04 12.10 1.05
CA GLY A 185 21.79 12.85 0.91
C GLY A 185 20.57 12.26 1.61
N LEU A 186 20.69 11.13 2.31
CA LEU A 186 19.57 10.56 3.09
C LEU A 186 19.26 11.38 4.34
N LEU A 187 20.29 11.97 4.94
CA LEU A 187 20.23 12.86 6.09
C LEU A 187 21.08 14.08 5.74
N ASP A 188 20.54 14.99 4.93
CA ASP A 188 21.14 16.30 4.78
C ASP A 188 20.86 17.10 6.05
N ASP A 189 21.79 17.05 6.98
CA ASP A 189 21.90 18.01 8.09
C ASP A 189 22.30 19.34 7.46
N GLY A 190 21.39 20.05 6.82
CA GLY A 190 21.41 21.44 6.33
C GLY A 190 22.70 22.29 6.38
N GLU A 191 23.88 21.70 6.34
CA GLU A 191 25.14 22.39 6.12
C GLU A 191 25.34 22.60 4.62
N SER A 192 24.74 23.68 4.13
CA SER A 192 25.16 24.28 2.87
C SER A 192 26.60 24.72 3.05
N ASP A 193 27.50 23.93 2.51
CA ASP A 193 28.88 24.36 2.24
C ASP A 193 28.82 25.49 1.19
N HIS A 194 28.73 26.72 1.69
CA HIS A 194 28.99 27.89 0.86
C HIS A 194 30.51 27.94 0.67
N PRO A 195 31.05 27.79 -0.54
CA PRO A 195 32.41 28.10 -0.78
C PRO A 195 32.60 29.62 -0.52
N GLU A 196 33.37 29.95 0.51
CA GLU A 196 33.85 31.30 0.70
C GLU A 196 34.61 31.73 -0.59
N GLU A 197 34.02 32.69 -1.28
CA GLU A 197 34.75 33.44 -2.28
C GLU A 197 35.89 34.16 -1.56
N VAL A 198 37.11 33.70 -1.80
CA VAL A 198 38.33 34.43 -1.41
C VAL A 198 38.59 35.46 -2.49
N ASP A 199 38.54 36.71 -2.06
CA ASP A 199 38.88 37.93 -2.80
C ASP A 199 40.40 38.01 -3.02
#